data_d6da5014ce3e7be6be83b5e3497bc4bd
#
_entry.id   d6da5014ce3e7be6be83b5e3497bc4bd
#
_cell.length_a   1.000
_cell.length_b   1.000
_cell.length_c   1.000
_cell.angle_alpha   90.00
_cell.angle_beta   90.00
_cell.angle_gamma   90.00
#
_symmetry.space_group_name_H-M   'P 1'
#
loop_
_entity.id
_entity.type
_entity.pdbx_description
1 polymer ?
#
loop_
_entity_poly.entity_id
_entity_poly.type
_entity_poly.pdbx_seq_one_letter_code
_entity_poly.pdbx_strand_id
1 'polypeptide(L)'
;MFIASTGGHLSELMQLAPLFKKYDYNIVTEKTKVDDSFKEEYKDKISFLIYGTKKYPFIYIFKFIANCFISLYYFFRYQPEVVVTTGTHTAVPMCYIAKLFGSKVIFIETFANRTSGTVAGRLVYPIADTFVVQWEEMYKVYPKSVCWGWIY
;
A
#
# COMPACT_ATOMS: atom_id res chain seq x y z
N MET A 1 4.19 7.37 5.55
CA MET A 1 4.58 5.97 5.24
C MET A 1 4.03 5.60 3.88
N PHE A 2 4.83 4.95 3.05
CA PHE A 2 4.44 4.40 1.75
C PHE A 2 4.44 2.88 1.85
N ILE A 3 3.36 2.21 1.45
CA ILE A 3 3.24 0.75 1.57
C ILE A 3 2.62 0.14 0.32
N ALA A 4 3.23 -0.90 -0.22
CA ALA A 4 2.68 -1.70 -1.32
C ALA A 4 3.19 -3.14 -1.27
N SER A 5 2.47 -4.06 -1.89
CA SER A 5 3.03 -5.37 -2.21
C SER A 5 4.10 -5.25 -3.29
N THR A 6 4.96 -6.24 -3.39
CA THR A 6 5.99 -6.32 -4.43
C THR A 6 5.40 -6.35 -5.85
N GLY A 7 6.23 -6.16 -6.88
CA GLY A 7 5.84 -6.17 -8.29
C GLY A 7 5.23 -4.87 -8.76
N GLY A 8 4.21 -4.92 -9.63
CA GLY A 8 3.61 -3.75 -10.26
C GLY A 8 3.13 -2.68 -9.28
N HIS A 9 2.56 -3.08 -8.13
CA HIS A 9 2.12 -2.13 -7.10
C HIS A 9 3.29 -1.36 -6.46
N LEU A 10 4.43 -2.03 -6.22
CA LEU A 10 5.63 -1.35 -5.76
C LEU A 10 6.17 -0.40 -6.85
N SER A 11 6.16 -0.83 -8.11
CA SER A 11 6.59 0.02 -9.23
C SER A 11 5.71 1.27 -9.35
N GLU A 12 4.39 1.13 -9.19
CA GLU A 12 3.46 2.27 -9.12
C GLU A 12 3.77 3.18 -7.92
N LEU A 13 4.00 2.60 -6.74
CA LEU A 13 4.33 3.37 -5.54
C LEU A 13 5.61 4.20 -5.73
N MET A 14 6.61 3.63 -6.38
CA MET A 14 7.91 4.28 -6.61
C MET A 14 7.85 5.45 -7.60
N GLN A 15 6.78 5.57 -8.41
CA GLN A 15 6.54 6.79 -9.19
C GLN A 15 6.32 8.01 -8.29
N LEU A 16 5.95 7.79 -7.03
CA LEU A 16 5.81 8.85 -6.02
C LEU A 16 7.14 9.24 -5.36
N ALA A 17 8.28 8.67 -5.77
CA ALA A 17 9.60 8.96 -5.21
C ALA A 17 9.97 10.47 -5.18
N PRO A 18 9.50 11.34 -6.10
CA PRO A 18 9.70 12.78 -5.96
C PRO A 18 9.17 13.37 -4.65
N LEU A 19 8.16 12.75 -4.03
CA LEU A 19 7.63 13.16 -2.73
C LEU A 19 8.58 12.84 -1.57
N PHE A 20 9.48 11.85 -1.73
CA PHE A 20 10.45 11.46 -0.70
C PHE A 20 11.43 12.58 -0.36
N LYS A 21 11.63 13.55 -1.28
CA LYS A 21 12.45 14.74 -1.03
C LYS A 21 11.74 15.82 -0.21
N LYS A 22 10.39 15.73 -0.12
CA LYS A 22 9.57 16.76 0.53
C LYS A 22 9.08 16.35 1.91
N TYR A 23 9.01 15.05 2.18
CA TYR A 23 8.42 14.52 3.41
C TYR A 23 9.37 13.54 4.07
N ASP A 24 9.32 13.44 5.39
CA ASP A 24 9.93 12.30 6.07
C ASP A 24 9.12 11.04 5.76
N TYR A 25 9.82 9.97 5.35
CA TYR A 25 9.15 8.80 4.80
C TYR A 25 9.76 7.48 5.27
N ASN A 26 8.93 6.45 5.26
CA ASN A 26 9.34 5.05 5.35
C ASN A 26 8.60 4.29 4.27
N ILE A 27 9.28 3.32 3.65
CA ILE A 27 8.71 2.41 2.67
C ILE A 27 8.51 1.06 3.33
N VAL A 28 7.34 0.46 3.14
CA VAL A 28 7.02 -0.90 3.61
C VAL A 28 6.59 -1.73 2.41
N THR A 29 7.26 -2.86 2.18
CA THR A 29 6.92 -3.78 1.08
C THR A 29 7.14 -5.22 1.50
N GLU A 30 6.79 -6.19 0.65
CA GLU A 30 7.03 -7.60 0.92
C GLU A 30 8.48 -7.98 0.60
N LYS A 31 9.08 -8.85 1.43
CA LYS A 31 10.44 -9.34 1.21
C LYS A 31 10.47 -10.38 0.09
N THR A 32 11.15 -10.05 -1.00
CA THR A 32 11.41 -10.96 -2.12
C THR A 32 12.92 -11.07 -2.39
N LYS A 33 13.33 -11.97 -3.30
CA LYS A 33 14.76 -12.12 -3.65
C LYS A 33 15.34 -10.91 -4.42
N VAL A 34 14.48 -10.04 -4.97
CA VAL A 34 14.88 -8.87 -5.77
C VAL A 34 15.17 -7.64 -4.90
N ASP A 35 14.95 -7.73 -3.59
CA ASP A 35 14.90 -6.55 -2.71
C ASP A 35 16.27 -6.09 -2.20
N ASP A 36 17.37 -6.75 -2.56
CA ASP A 36 18.70 -6.36 -2.08
C ASP A 36 19.13 -5.00 -2.66
N SER A 37 18.79 -4.70 -3.91
CA SER A 37 19.03 -3.37 -4.51
C SER A 37 18.23 -2.26 -3.84
N PHE A 38 16.97 -2.51 -3.49
CA PHE A 38 16.14 -1.56 -2.74
C PHE A 38 16.69 -1.32 -1.33
N LYS A 39 17.24 -2.35 -0.67
CA LYS A 39 17.88 -2.18 0.63
C LYS A 39 19.12 -1.29 0.56
N GLU A 40 19.93 -1.42 -0.49
CA GLU A 40 21.10 -0.58 -0.69
C GLU A 40 20.70 0.88 -0.97
N GLU A 41 19.67 1.08 -1.79
CA GLU A 41 19.19 2.40 -2.18
C GLU A 41 18.50 3.15 -1.03
N TYR A 42 17.55 2.48 -0.32
CA TYR A 42 16.71 3.12 0.70
C TYR A 42 17.16 2.83 2.15
N LYS A 43 18.15 1.97 2.35
CA LYS A 43 18.78 1.66 3.65
C LYS A 43 17.77 1.55 4.81
N ASP A 44 17.89 2.47 5.78
CA ASP A 44 17.05 2.47 6.99
C ASP A 44 15.60 2.95 6.76
N LYS A 45 15.29 3.43 5.55
CA LYS A 45 13.94 3.90 5.19
C LYS A 45 13.03 2.79 4.65
N ILE A 46 13.55 1.57 4.43
CA ILE A 46 12.76 0.45 3.93
C ILE A 46 12.57 -0.64 4.98
N SER A 47 11.39 -1.19 5.06
CA SER A 47 11.00 -2.30 5.95
C SER A 47 10.21 -3.34 5.19
N PHE A 48 10.26 -4.58 5.68
CA PHE A 48 9.70 -5.71 4.94
C PHE A 48 8.63 -6.47 5.71
N LEU A 49 7.55 -6.76 5.01
CA LEU A 49 6.53 -7.73 5.39
C LEU A 49 6.85 -9.11 4.80
N ILE A 50 6.19 -10.13 5.31
CA ILE A 50 6.34 -11.50 4.82
C ILE A 50 5.63 -11.63 3.48
N TYR A 51 6.34 -12.07 2.44
CA TYR A 51 5.75 -12.37 1.13
C TYR A 51 4.72 -13.49 1.23
N GLY A 52 3.51 -13.22 0.75
CA GLY A 52 2.39 -14.14 0.74
C GLY A 52 1.86 -14.42 -0.66
N THR A 53 1.68 -15.71 -0.99
CA THR A 53 1.01 -16.13 -2.23
C THR A 53 -0.23 -16.95 -1.93
N LYS A 54 -1.30 -16.72 -2.68
CA LYS A 54 -2.56 -17.47 -2.55
C LYS A 54 -2.47 -18.92 -3.05
N LYS A 55 -1.33 -19.33 -3.63
CA LYS A 55 -1.11 -20.70 -4.09
C LYS A 55 -1.28 -21.73 -2.96
N TYR A 56 -0.93 -21.34 -1.73
CA TYR A 56 -1.04 -22.19 -0.53
C TYR A 56 -1.93 -21.48 0.51
N PRO A 57 -3.26 -21.67 0.46
CA PRO A 57 -4.21 -20.85 1.21
C PRO A 57 -4.02 -20.89 2.73
N PHE A 58 -3.72 -22.06 3.31
CA PHE A 58 -3.48 -22.17 4.75
C PHE A 58 -2.22 -21.40 5.17
N ILE A 59 -1.11 -21.58 4.46
CA ILE A 59 0.14 -20.85 4.74
C ILE A 59 -0.06 -19.35 4.53
N TYR A 60 -0.85 -18.97 3.53
CA TYR A 60 -1.18 -17.58 3.27
C TYR A 60 -1.92 -16.93 4.44
N ILE A 61 -2.89 -17.60 5.07
CA ILE A 61 -3.63 -17.08 6.22
C ILE A 61 -2.68 -16.81 7.39
N PHE A 62 -1.80 -17.75 7.74
CA PHE A 62 -0.82 -17.55 8.81
C PHE A 62 0.13 -16.39 8.52
N LYS A 63 0.62 -16.28 7.28
CA LYS A 63 1.46 -15.14 6.86
C LYS A 63 0.70 -13.82 6.92
N PHE A 64 -0.57 -13.81 6.53
CA PHE A 64 -1.40 -12.62 6.60
C PHE A 64 -1.60 -12.16 8.05
N ILE A 65 -1.89 -13.09 8.96
CA ILE A 65 -2.01 -12.79 10.40
C ILE A 65 -0.67 -12.27 10.95
N ALA A 66 0.45 -12.89 10.61
CA ALA A 66 1.77 -12.39 10.98
C ALA A 66 2.02 -10.97 10.45
N ASN A 67 1.64 -10.69 9.21
CA ASN A 67 1.74 -9.36 8.61
C ASN A 67 0.85 -8.31 9.31
N CYS A 68 -0.29 -8.70 9.88
CA CYS A 68 -1.09 -7.80 10.73
C CYS A 68 -0.28 -7.34 11.96
N PHE A 69 0.39 -8.27 12.66
CA PHE A 69 1.22 -7.94 13.83
C PHE A 69 2.47 -7.14 13.43
N ILE A 70 3.12 -7.48 12.30
CA ILE A 70 4.28 -6.72 11.80
C ILE A 70 3.85 -5.31 11.38
N SER A 71 2.68 -5.14 10.75
CA SER A 71 2.12 -3.84 10.40
C SER A 71 1.85 -3.01 11.65
N LEU A 72 1.29 -3.62 12.70
CA LEU A 72 1.07 -2.96 13.99
C LEU A 72 2.40 -2.50 14.63
N TYR A 73 3.42 -3.36 14.60
CA TYR A 73 4.76 -3.00 15.07
C TYR A 73 5.35 -1.82 14.29
N TYR A 74 5.28 -1.83 12.93
CA TYR A 74 5.79 -0.73 12.11
C TYR A 74 4.99 0.55 12.30
N PHE A 75 3.68 0.44 12.52
CA PHE A 75 2.85 1.60 12.82
C PHE A 75 3.34 2.32 14.08
N PHE A 76 3.52 1.61 15.19
CA PHE A 76 4.01 2.21 16.43
C PHE A 76 5.47 2.64 16.39
N ARG A 77 6.29 1.96 15.60
CA ARG A 77 7.70 2.33 15.39
C ARG A 77 7.86 3.64 14.62
N TYR A 78 7.06 3.84 13.58
CA TYR A 78 7.21 4.97 12.66
C TYR A 78 6.17 6.08 12.88
N GLN A 79 5.10 5.81 13.57
CA GLN A 79 4.00 6.74 13.91
C GLN A 79 3.60 7.62 12.69
N PRO A 80 3.23 7.02 11.55
CA PRO A 80 2.96 7.77 10.33
C PRO A 80 1.73 8.64 10.49
N GLU A 81 1.82 9.93 10.17
CA GLU A 81 0.65 10.80 10.06
C GLU A 81 -0.20 10.44 8.85
N VAL A 82 0.45 9.97 7.77
CA VAL A 82 -0.19 9.60 6.51
C VAL A 82 0.34 8.26 6.03
N VAL A 83 -0.57 7.37 5.64
CA VAL A 83 -0.28 6.12 4.95
C VAL A 83 -0.74 6.23 3.50
N VAL A 84 0.19 6.08 2.56
CA VAL A 84 -0.06 6.08 1.11
C VAL A 84 0.17 4.68 0.57
N THR A 85 -0.76 4.17 -0.21
CA THR A 85 -0.65 2.82 -0.78
C THR A 85 -1.21 2.73 -2.19
N THR A 86 -0.56 1.92 -3.01
CA THR A 86 -1.06 1.45 -4.32
C THR A 86 -1.64 0.03 -4.25
N GLY A 87 -1.82 -0.52 -3.02
CA GLY A 87 -2.34 -1.88 -2.78
C GLY A 87 -1.18 -2.87 -2.57
N THR A 88 -1.38 -4.13 -2.42
CA THR A 88 -2.60 -4.92 -2.46
C THR A 88 -3.03 -5.36 -1.04
N HIS A 89 -3.29 -6.70 -0.88
CA HIS A 89 -3.75 -7.29 0.37
C HIS A 89 -2.80 -7.07 1.56
N THR A 90 -1.49 -7.00 1.34
CA THR A 90 -0.47 -6.72 2.37
C THR A 90 -0.58 -5.32 2.98
N ALA A 91 -1.08 -4.35 2.22
CA ALA A 91 -1.27 -2.98 2.70
C ALA A 91 -2.56 -2.81 3.52
N VAL A 92 -3.56 -3.67 3.34
CA VAL A 92 -4.88 -3.55 3.98
C VAL A 92 -4.78 -3.47 5.51
N PRO A 93 -4.04 -4.36 6.22
CA PRO A 93 -3.91 -4.26 7.68
C PRO A 93 -3.37 -2.90 8.14
N MET A 94 -2.34 -2.38 7.46
CA MET A 94 -1.76 -1.08 7.79
C MET A 94 -2.77 0.06 7.60
N CYS A 95 -3.60 0.02 6.56
CA CYS A 95 -4.63 1.04 6.34
C CYS A 95 -5.66 1.07 7.47
N TYR A 96 -6.11 -0.10 7.93
CA TYR A 96 -7.05 -0.18 9.07
C TYR A 96 -6.41 0.25 10.39
N ILE A 97 -5.17 -0.17 10.65
CA ILE A 97 -4.42 0.27 11.83
C ILE A 97 -4.24 1.79 11.82
N ALA A 98 -3.78 2.35 10.70
CA ALA A 98 -3.60 3.79 10.52
C ALA A 98 -4.89 4.55 10.81
N LYS A 99 -6.01 4.09 10.25
CA LYS A 99 -7.31 4.72 10.47
C LYS A 99 -7.76 4.65 11.92
N LEU A 100 -7.56 3.50 12.57
CA LEU A 100 -7.92 3.28 13.98
C LEU A 100 -7.17 4.25 14.91
N PHE A 101 -5.90 4.53 14.61
CA PHE A 101 -5.05 5.42 15.41
C PHE A 101 -5.00 6.88 14.90
N GLY A 102 -5.91 7.27 14.00
CA GLY A 102 -6.11 8.66 13.60
C GLY A 102 -5.20 9.15 12.47
N SER A 103 -4.39 8.30 11.87
CA SER A 103 -3.60 8.64 10.68
C SER A 103 -4.50 8.75 9.44
N LYS A 104 -4.05 9.55 8.47
CA LYS A 104 -4.73 9.66 7.17
C LYS A 104 -4.36 8.51 6.25
N VAL A 105 -5.33 8.00 5.50
CA VAL A 105 -5.15 6.92 4.53
C VAL A 105 -5.43 7.44 3.12
N ILE A 106 -4.42 7.37 2.27
CA ILE A 106 -4.52 7.67 0.84
C ILE A 106 -4.32 6.35 0.08
N PHE A 107 -5.37 5.89 -0.59
CA PHE A 107 -5.30 4.70 -1.44
C PHE A 107 -5.32 5.12 -2.90
N ILE A 108 -4.39 4.61 -3.67
CA ILE A 108 -4.30 4.82 -5.12
C ILE A 108 -4.62 3.48 -5.78
N GLU A 109 -5.73 3.39 -6.49
CA GLU A 109 -6.12 2.18 -7.22
C GLU A 109 -5.16 1.97 -8.38
N THR A 110 -4.84 0.71 -8.67
CA THR A 110 -3.85 0.37 -9.70
C THR A 110 -4.27 0.84 -11.09
N PHE A 111 -3.30 1.30 -11.86
CA PHE A 111 -3.47 1.65 -13.26
C PHE A 111 -3.96 0.48 -14.13
N ALA A 112 -3.61 -0.76 -13.76
CA ALA A 112 -4.00 -1.97 -14.48
C ALA A 112 -5.52 -2.20 -14.50
N ASN A 113 -6.28 -1.61 -13.58
CA ASN A 113 -7.73 -1.79 -13.46
C ASN A 113 -8.46 -0.54 -13.93
N ARG A 114 -9.05 -0.62 -15.12
CA ARG A 114 -9.81 0.48 -15.71
C ARG A 114 -11.29 0.51 -15.35
N THR A 115 -11.90 -0.66 -15.17
CA THR A 115 -13.37 -0.79 -15.00
C THR A 115 -13.78 -1.64 -13.81
N SER A 116 -12.82 -2.22 -13.10
CA SER A 116 -13.08 -3.08 -11.94
C SER A 116 -12.12 -2.76 -10.80
N GLY A 117 -12.65 -2.68 -9.57
CA GLY A 117 -11.82 -2.44 -8.39
C GLY A 117 -11.09 -3.69 -7.92
N THR A 118 -9.87 -3.50 -7.38
CA THR A 118 -9.15 -4.55 -6.66
C THR A 118 -9.90 -4.95 -5.38
N VAL A 119 -9.63 -6.15 -4.87
CA VAL A 119 -10.16 -6.57 -3.57
C VAL A 119 -9.66 -5.65 -2.46
N ALA A 120 -8.38 -5.28 -2.49
CA ALA A 120 -7.80 -4.35 -1.52
C ALA A 120 -8.46 -2.97 -1.59
N GLY A 121 -8.65 -2.44 -2.80
CA GLY A 121 -9.33 -1.16 -3.02
C GLY A 121 -10.75 -1.18 -2.45
N ARG A 122 -11.54 -2.23 -2.70
CA ARG A 122 -12.90 -2.36 -2.14
C ARG A 122 -12.92 -2.41 -0.62
N LEU A 123 -11.93 -3.07 0.00
CA LEU A 123 -11.81 -3.15 1.46
C LEU A 123 -11.41 -1.81 2.07
N VAL A 124 -10.51 -1.07 1.43
CA VAL A 124 -9.98 0.19 1.98
C VAL A 124 -10.84 1.39 1.62
N TYR A 125 -11.59 1.35 0.51
CA TYR A 125 -12.44 2.47 0.05
C TYR A 125 -13.32 3.09 1.14
N PRO A 126 -14.04 2.31 2.00
CA PRO A 126 -14.91 2.86 3.03
C PRO A 126 -14.18 3.65 4.13
N ILE A 127 -12.88 3.40 4.31
CA ILE A 127 -12.09 3.99 5.39
C ILE A 127 -11.03 4.99 4.91
N ALA A 128 -10.75 5.03 3.60
CA ALA A 128 -9.77 5.94 3.03
C ALA A 128 -10.21 7.41 3.20
N ASP A 129 -9.29 8.27 3.61
CA ASP A 129 -9.52 9.73 3.62
C ASP A 129 -9.47 10.31 2.21
N THR A 130 -8.62 9.73 1.36
CA THR A 130 -8.55 10.03 -0.07
C THR A 130 -8.41 8.74 -0.85
N PHE A 131 -9.30 8.53 -1.80
CA PHE A 131 -9.24 7.38 -2.70
C PHE A 131 -9.02 7.89 -4.13
N VAL A 132 -7.85 7.59 -4.68
CA VAL A 132 -7.43 8.04 -6.01
C VAL A 132 -7.65 6.94 -7.02
N VAL A 133 -8.27 7.27 -8.13
CA VAL A 133 -8.38 6.41 -9.31
C VAL A 133 -7.61 7.03 -10.48
N GLN A 134 -7.12 6.19 -11.36
CA GLN A 134 -6.31 6.62 -12.50
C GLN A 134 -7.11 6.67 -13.82
N TRP A 135 -8.37 6.24 -13.77
CA TRP A 135 -9.29 6.21 -14.90
C TRP A 135 -10.66 6.78 -14.47
N GLU A 136 -11.24 7.63 -15.28
CA GLU A 136 -12.56 8.22 -14.98
C GLU A 136 -13.68 7.18 -14.94
N GLU A 137 -13.56 6.09 -15.69
CA GLU A 137 -14.52 4.99 -15.68
C GLU A 137 -14.66 4.34 -14.30
N MET A 138 -13.64 4.47 -13.44
CA MET A 138 -13.64 3.95 -12.08
C MET A 138 -14.58 4.71 -11.13
N TYR A 139 -15.08 5.89 -11.50
CA TYR A 139 -16.17 6.54 -10.74
C TYR A 139 -17.43 5.68 -10.63
N LYS A 140 -17.68 4.77 -11.59
CA LYS A 140 -18.77 3.80 -11.49
C LYS A 140 -18.58 2.77 -10.38
N VAL A 141 -17.33 2.50 -10.00
CA VAL A 141 -16.94 1.54 -8.94
C VAL A 141 -16.75 2.27 -7.62
N TYR A 142 -16.15 3.45 -7.66
CA TYR A 142 -15.79 4.27 -6.51
C TYR A 142 -16.30 5.71 -6.68
N PRO A 143 -17.61 5.97 -6.45
CA PRO A 143 -18.23 7.28 -6.76
C PRO A 143 -17.64 8.47 -6.01
N LYS A 144 -17.05 8.25 -4.83
CA LYS A 144 -16.42 9.30 -4.01
C LYS A 144 -14.91 9.39 -4.18
N SER A 145 -14.35 8.71 -5.19
CA SER A 145 -12.92 8.82 -5.51
C SER A 145 -12.59 10.11 -6.24
N VAL A 146 -11.30 10.40 -6.36
CA VAL A 146 -10.78 11.49 -7.19
C VAL A 146 -9.92 10.91 -8.31
N CYS A 147 -10.03 11.46 -9.50
CA CYS A 147 -9.18 11.10 -10.63
C CYS A 147 -8.20 12.26 -10.87
N TRP A 148 -6.93 12.03 -10.56
CA TRP A 148 -5.86 13.03 -10.76
C TRP A 148 -4.97 12.69 -11.97
N GLY A 149 -5.45 11.81 -12.84
CA GLY A 149 -4.66 11.27 -13.95
C GLY A 149 -3.78 10.11 -13.53
N TRP A 150 -2.77 9.86 -14.32
CA TRP A 150 -1.89 8.71 -14.14
C TRP A 150 -0.66 9.08 -13.33
N ILE A 151 -0.19 8.14 -12.51
CA ILE A 151 1.06 8.30 -11.74
C ILE A 151 2.28 7.74 -12.48
N TYR A 152 2.10 7.21 -13.69
CA TYR A 152 3.17 6.76 -14.59
C TYR A 152 3.69 7.91 -15.45
#